data_97cec6408c2691056eb56cb9216651d3
#
_entry.id   97cec6408c2691056eb56cb9216651d3
#
_cell.length_a   1.000
_cell.length_b   1.000
_cell.length_c   1.000
_cell.angle_alpha   90.00
_cell.angle_beta   90.00
_cell.angle_gamma   90.00
#
_symmetry.space_group_name_H-M   'P 1'
#
loop_
_entity.id
_entity.type
_entity.pdbx_description
1 polymer ?
#
loop_
_entity_poly.entity_id
_entity_poly.type
_entity_poly.pdbx_seq_one_letter_code
_entity_poly.pdbx_strand_id
1 'polypeptide(L)'
;MMSANLKLKSVGFIGDTVSAGKLFADELPVFGSAEYVVFPGFCDVHVHFREPGFSYKETMVTGSKAAARGGYTAVCTMPNLNPVPDSAENLHKQLALVKNAWIHVYPYGAITVGQQGQTLADLEAMAPDVIAFSDDGKGVQTDELMRQAMLRAKALDKMIVAHCEVNALLNGGYIHDGAYAKAHGHKGICSESEYAQIARDLKLVEETGCRYHVCHVSAKESVALIRQAKKNGLDVTCETAPHYLVMDDSDLQEDGRFKMNPPLRGPEDRLALLEGILDGTIDMIATDHAPHSAEEKAKGLQGSMFGIVGLETAFPVLYTKLVKPGILSLESLVKLLSDNPRKRFGIPLGNDFSIWSLDKTFTVDPNDFASMGKATPFAGWQLQGQCMMTVCDGKVVYKMQ
;
A
#
# COMPACT_ATOMS: atom_id res chain seq x y z
N MET A 1 25.27 20.07 -31.36
CA MET A 1 24.54 19.18 -30.43
C MET A 1 23.05 19.44 -30.66
N MET A 2 22.33 18.50 -31.27
CA MET A 2 20.89 18.66 -31.53
C MET A 2 20.17 18.46 -30.22
N SER A 3 19.44 19.48 -29.73
CA SER A 3 18.51 19.34 -28.62
C SER A 3 17.44 18.36 -29.10
N ALA A 4 17.42 17.15 -28.52
CA ALA A 4 16.33 16.23 -28.71
C ALA A 4 15.03 16.93 -28.27
N ASN A 5 14.03 16.99 -29.16
CA ASN A 5 12.70 17.49 -28.82
C ASN A 5 12.07 16.53 -27.81
N LEU A 6 12.36 16.77 -26.53
CA LEU A 6 11.75 16.01 -25.45
C LEU A 6 10.24 16.32 -25.44
N LYS A 7 9.42 15.32 -25.75
CA LYS A 7 7.96 15.44 -25.62
C LYS A 7 7.56 15.06 -24.20
N LEU A 8 7.21 16.07 -23.40
CA LEU A 8 6.64 15.87 -22.08
C LEU A 8 5.12 15.96 -22.17
N LYS A 9 4.43 14.91 -21.75
CA LYS A 9 2.98 14.92 -21.49
C LYS A 9 2.74 14.87 -19.99
N SER A 10 1.72 15.54 -19.51
CA SER A 10 1.27 15.41 -18.13
C SER A 10 -0.04 14.63 -18.08
N VAL A 11 -0.17 13.75 -17.08
CA VAL A 11 -1.39 13.02 -16.75
C VAL A 11 -1.65 13.19 -15.26
N GLY A 12 -2.86 13.63 -14.93
CA GLY A 12 -3.22 14.01 -13.56
C GLY A 12 -3.12 15.52 -13.33
N PHE A 13 -3.77 16.00 -12.27
CA PHE A 13 -3.83 17.41 -11.96
C PHE A 13 -2.57 17.85 -11.21
N ILE A 14 -1.59 18.38 -11.95
CA ILE A 14 -0.51 19.16 -11.37
C ILE A 14 -0.55 20.54 -12.02
N GLY A 15 -0.63 21.61 -11.21
CA GLY A 15 -0.49 22.96 -11.73
C GLY A 15 0.86 23.10 -12.45
N ASP A 16 0.87 23.63 -13.67
CA ASP A 16 2.02 23.89 -14.53
C ASP A 16 3.18 22.86 -14.50
N THR A 17 2.86 21.58 -14.67
CA THR A 17 3.82 20.47 -14.69
C THR A 17 4.78 20.49 -15.88
N VAL A 18 4.39 21.15 -16.98
CA VAL A 18 5.26 21.34 -18.14
C VAL A 18 6.47 22.20 -17.75
N SER A 19 6.28 23.22 -16.90
CA SER A 19 7.37 24.05 -16.39
C SER A 19 8.25 23.31 -15.39
N ALA A 20 7.67 22.53 -14.49
CA ALA A 20 8.44 21.70 -13.55
C ALA A 20 9.26 20.62 -14.29
N GLY A 21 8.66 19.92 -15.27
CA GLY A 21 9.40 18.94 -16.10
C GLY A 21 10.51 19.57 -16.95
N LYS A 22 10.35 20.82 -17.42
CA LYS A 22 11.39 21.53 -18.17
C LYS A 22 12.61 21.90 -17.30
N LEU A 23 12.41 22.17 -16.01
CA LEU A 23 13.53 22.46 -15.09
C LEU A 23 14.49 21.27 -14.94
N PHE A 24 14.01 20.05 -15.13
CA PHE A 24 14.80 18.83 -15.00
C PHE A 24 15.03 18.10 -16.34
N ALA A 25 14.56 18.66 -17.46
CA ALA A 25 14.66 18.02 -18.78
C ALA A 25 16.11 17.74 -19.18
N ASP A 26 17.04 18.62 -18.82
CA ASP A 26 18.46 18.46 -19.10
C ASP A 26 19.14 17.39 -18.24
N GLU A 27 18.49 16.98 -17.16
CA GLU A 27 18.96 15.94 -16.26
C GLU A 27 18.44 14.54 -16.61
N LEU A 28 17.43 14.43 -17.50
CA LEU A 28 16.91 13.15 -17.93
C LEU A 28 17.92 12.45 -18.85
N PRO A 29 18.13 11.13 -18.68
CA PRO A 29 18.93 10.37 -19.62
C PRO A 29 18.26 10.41 -21.00
N VAL A 30 18.99 10.85 -22.03
CA VAL A 30 18.49 10.90 -23.39
C VAL A 30 18.47 9.50 -23.97
N PHE A 31 17.31 8.84 -23.94
CA PHE A 31 17.07 7.58 -24.63
C PHE A 31 16.28 7.84 -25.93
N GLY A 32 16.96 8.22 -27.00
CA GLY A 32 16.37 8.37 -28.32
C GLY A 32 15.20 9.38 -28.39
N SER A 33 14.20 9.10 -29.23
CA SER A 33 12.97 9.90 -29.39
C SER A 33 11.89 9.56 -28.36
N ALA A 34 12.27 9.23 -27.13
CA ALA A 34 11.35 8.75 -26.09
C ALA A 34 10.39 9.85 -25.63
N GLU A 35 9.12 9.49 -25.55
CA GLU A 35 8.10 10.32 -24.93
C GLU A 35 8.10 10.03 -23.42
N TYR A 36 8.23 11.09 -22.60
CA TYR A 36 8.14 11.00 -21.16
C TYR A 36 6.80 11.53 -20.68
N VAL A 37 6.28 10.91 -19.61
CA VAL A 37 5.03 11.32 -18.96
C VAL A 37 5.33 11.75 -17.54
N VAL A 38 4.77 12.88 -17.13
CA VAL A 38 4.88 13.42 -15.77
C VAL A 38 3.61 13.08 -15.02
N PHE A 39 3.76 12.45 -13.85
CA PHE A 39 2.67 12.18 -12.92
C PHE A 39 2.85 12.98 -11.63
N PRO A 40 1.74 13.32 -10.92
CA PRO A 40 1.85 13.73 -9.53
C PRO A 40 2.59 12.67 -8.73
N GLY A 41 3.35 13.08 -7.73
CA GLY A 41 4.01 12.13 -6.84
C GLY A 41 3.00 11.16 -6.24
N PHE A 42 3.23 9.86 -6.37
CA PHE A 42 2.33 8.84 -5.81
C PHE A 42 2.32 8.88 -4.28
N CYS A 43 1.24 8.39 -3.69
CA CYS A 43 1.03 8.32 -2.26
C CYS A 43 0.57 6.90 -1.89
N ASP A 44 1.34 6.20 -1.05
CA ASP A 44 1.01 4.88 -0.57
C ASP A 44 0.59 4.94 0.90
N VAL A 45 -0.63 4.56 1.19
CA VAL A 45 -1.18 4.67 2.55
C VAL A 45 -0.94 3.40 3.38
N HIS A 46 -0.20 2.42 2.85
CA HIS A 46 0.02 1.16 3.54
C HIS A 46 1.41 0.57 3.25
N VAL A 47 2.40 0.90 4.10
CA VAL A 47 3.76 0.35 3.98
C VAL A 47 4.37 0.02 5.34
N HIS A 48 5.36 -0.88 5.35
CA HIS A 48 6.07 -1.34 6.55
C HIS A 48 7.56 -1.03 6.44
N PHE A 49 8.00 0.11 6.95
CA PHE A 49 9.43 0.49 6.94
C PHE A 49 10.24 -0.09 8.10
N ARG A 50 9.64 -0.93 8.91
CA ARG A 50 10.28 -1.80 9.91
C ARG A 50 11.14 -1.13 11.00
N GLU A 51 11.29 0.18 11.01
CA GLU A 51 12.02 0.93 12.04
C GLU A 51 11.07 1.78 12.91
N PRO A 52 11.30 1.75 14.21
CA PRO A 52 12.36 1.05 14.97
C PRO A 52 12.11 -0.46 15.14
N GLY A 53 13.17 -1.19 15.47
CA GLY A 53 13.16 -2.56 16.01
C GLY A 53 13.44 -3.67 15.02
N PHE A 54 13.19 -3.46 13.72
CA PHE A 54 13.37 -4.50 12.70
C PHE A 54 14.18 -4.01 11.49
N SER A 55 15.17 -3.14 11.73
CA SER A 55 16.01 -2.52 10.69
C SER A 55 16.78 -3.52 9.82
N TYR A 56 16.91 -4.77 10.26
CA TYR A 56 17.47 -5.84 9.43
C TYR A 56 16.57 -6.30 8.27
N LYS A 57 15.27 -5.90 8.29
CA LYS A 57 14.32 -6.20 7.22
C LYS A 57 14.17 -5.02 6.26
N GLU A 58 14.12 -3.81 6.81
CA GLU A 58 14.01 -2.54 6.08
C GLU A 58 14.34 -1.39 7.02
N THR A 59 14.91 -0.32 6.47
CA THR A 59 15.14 0.92 7.20
C THR A 59 14.29 2.05 6.63
N MET A 60 14.14 3.13 7.39
CA MET A 60 13.47 4.34 6.91
C MET A 60 14.15 4.89 5.63
N VAL A 61 15.48 4.78 5.56
CA VAL A 61 16.27 5.21 4.40
C VAL A 61 16.03 4.32 3.18
N THR A 62 16.13 2.99 3.34
CA THR A 62 16.02 2.07 2.20
C THR A 62 14.58 1.96 1.69
N GLY A 63 13.59 1.93 2.59
CA GLY A 63 12.17 1.95 2.23
C GLY A 63 11.76 3.24 1.51
N SER A 64 12.22 4.41 1.99
CA SER A 64 11.94 5.68 1.31
C SER A 64 12.65 5.80 -0.05
N LYS A 65 13.83 5.19 -0.23
CA LYS A 65 14.47 5.07 -1.55
C LYS A 65 13.70 4.15 -2.49
N ALA A 66 13.18 3.03 -1.99
CA ALA A 66 12.34 2.13 -2.76
C ALA A 66 11.04 2.82 -3.21
N ALA A 67 10.43 3.59 -2.31
CA ALA A 67 9.28 4.42 -2.62
C ALA A 67 9.60 5.46 -3.70
N ALA A 68 10.68 6.22 -3.54
CA ALA A 68 11.13 7.20 -4.53
C ALA A 68 11.36 6.56 -5.91
N ARG A 69 11.98 5.37 -5.97
CA ARG A 69 12.18 4.61 -7.21
C ARG A 69 10.86 4.16 -7.83
N GLY A 70 9.84 3.92 -7.03
CA GLY A 70 8.48 3.61 -7.48
C GLY A 70 7.64 4.84 -7.83
N GLY A 71 8.20 6.06 -7.80
CA GLY A 71 7.48 7.30 -8.11
C GLY A 71 6.67 7.87 -6.95
N TYR A 72 6.79 7.31 -5.75
CA TYR A 72 6.11 7.78 -4.56
C TYR A 72 6.86 8.93 -3.91
N THR A 73 6.12 9.93 -3.46
CA THR A 73 6.64 11.08 -2.70
C THR A 73 6.03 11.17 -1.30
N ALA A 74 5.04 10.34 -1.00
CA ALA A 74 4.45 10.22 0.32
C ALA A 74 4.09 8.76 0.62
N VAL A 75 4.30 8.35 1.87
CA VAL A 75 3.87 7.03 2.38
C VAL A 75 3.33 7.13 3.79
N CYS A 76 2.39 6.23 4.15
CA CYS A 76 1.93 6.05 5.53
C CYS A 76 2.47 4.74 6.08
N THR A 77 3.16 4.79 7.23
CA THR A 77 3.85 3.62 7.80
C THR A 77 3.06 2.98 8.93
N MET A 78 2.82 1.67 8.81
CA MET A 78 2.08 0.87 9.78
C MET A 78 2.81 0.71 11.13
N PRO A 79 2.05 0.55 12.25
CA PRO A 79 2.61 0.64 13.61
C PRO A 79 3.19 -0.67 14.14
N ASN A 80 3.28 -1.74 13.35
CA ASN A 80 3.82 -3.04 13.79
C ASN A 80 5.36 -3.03 13.91
N LEU A 81 5.84 -2.27 14.88
CA LEU A 81 7.23 -1.95 15.17
C LEU A 81 7.65 -2.44 16.57
N ASN A 82 8.91 -2.22 16.94
CA ASN A 82 9.41 -2.49 18.27
C ASN A 82 10.36 -1.36 18.74
N PRO A 83 9.96 -0.50 19.67
CA PRO A 83 8.65 -0.53 20.32
C PRO A 83 7.49 -0.14 19.38
N VAL A 84 6.29 -0.65 19.68
CA VAL A 84 5.05 -0.24 19.02
C VAL A 84 4.81 1.23 19.34
N PRO A 85 4.40 2.08 18.37
CA PRO A 85 4.03 3.48 18.63
C PRO A 85 2.61 3.55 19.26
N ASP A 86 2.50 3.15 20.51
CA ASP A 86 1.29 3.10 21.34
C ASP A 86 1.23 4.19 22.41
N SER A 87 2.23 5.05 22.43
CA SER A 87 2.37 6.22 23.30
C SER A 87 3.16 7.30 22.58
N ALA A 88 3.07 8.55 23.04
CA ALA A 88 3.88 9.64 22.49
C ALA A 88 5.39 9.35 22.57
N GLU A 89 5.87 8.74 23.67
CA GLU A 89 7.28 8.38 23.83
C GLU A 89 7.74 7.40 22.72
N ASN A 90 7.00 6.33 22.48
CA ASN A 90 7.35 5.33 21.48
C ASN A 90 7.21 5.88 20.07
N LEU A 91 6.17 6.68 19.79
CA LEU A 91 5.98 7.37 18.52
C LEU A 91 7.15 8.32 18.21
N HIS A 92 7.64 9.08 19.20
CA HIS A 92 8.78 9.99 19.02
C HIS A 92 10.07 9.25 18.63
N LYS A 93 10.26 7.99 19.04
CA LYS A 93 11.38 7.16 18.59
C LYS A 93 11.30 6.89 17.08
N GLN A 94 10.10 6.63 16.56
CA GLN A 94 9.88 6.47 15.11
C GLN A 94 10.06 7.80 14.37
N LEU A 95 9.48 8.90 14.88
CA LEU A 95 9.57 10.22 14.26
C LEU A 95 11.02 10.73 14.17
N ALA A 96 11.88 10.36 15.11
CA ALA A 96 13.31 10.68 15.04
C ALA A 96 13.99 10.02 13.82
N LEU A 97 13.54 8.82 13.42
CA LEU A 97 14.04 8.09 12.25
C LEU A 97 13.44 8.61 10.93
N VAL A 98 12.18 9.07 10.96
CA VAL A 98 11.50 9.68 9.80
C VAL A 98 12.31 10.83 9.19
N LYS A 99 13.06 11.58 10.01
CA LYS A 99 13.94 12.67 9.55
C LYS A 99 15.01 12.23 8.54
N ASN A 100 15.31 10.93 8.45
CA ASN A 100 16.27 10.36 7.51
C ASN A 100 15.60 9.88 6.21
N ALA A 101 14.29 9.99 6.07
CA ALA A 101 13.57 9.58 4.88
C ALA A 101 13.85 10.52 3.70
N TRP A 102 13.78 9.98 2.49
CA TRP A 102 13.98 10.72 1.25
C TRP A 102 12.69 11.34 0.72
N ILE A 103 11.55 10.91 1.22
CA ILE A 103 10.19 11.35 0.86
C ILE A 103 9.40 11.64 2.13
N HIS A 104 8.17 12.13 1.99
CA HIS A 104 7.28 12.35 3.12
C HIS A 104 6.82 11.02 3.73
N VAL A 105 6.95 10.89 5.05
CA VAL A 105 6.52 9.71 5.80
C VAL A 105 5.58 10.13 6.92
N TYR A 106 4.40 9.52 6.94
CA TYR A 106 3.31 9.77 7.88
C TYR A 106 3.05 8.51 8.70
N PRO A 107 3.42 8.44 9.98
CA PRO A 107 3.20 7.25 10.79
C PRO A 107 1.74 7.10 11.23
N TYR A 108 1.30 5.85 11.38
CA TYR A 108 0.13 5.49 12.16
C TYR A 108 0.49 5.31 13.62
N GLY A 109 -0.41 5.71 14.54
CA GLY A 109 -0.37 5.29 15.93
C GLY A 109 -1.09 3.96 16.11
N ALA A 110 -0.65 3.14 17.08
CA ALA A 110 -1.37 1.92 17.41
C ALA A 110 -2.71 2.23 18.08
N ILE A 111 -3.73 1.40 17.82
CA ILE A 111 -5.04 1.48 18.49
C ILE A 111 -4.92 0.96 19.92
N THR A 112 -4.16 -0.14 20.10
CA THR A 112 -4.05 -0.82 21.41
C THR A 112 -2.61 -0.89 21.89
N VAL A 113 -2.43 -0.91 23.21
CA VAL A 113 -1.11 -1.06 23.85
C VAL A 113 -0.41 -2.31 23.32
N GLY A 114 0.79 -2.12 22.77
CA GLY A 114 1.59 -3.20 22.17
C GLY A 114 0.90 -3.95 21.04
N GLN A 115 -0.18 -3.40 20.48
CA GLN A 115 -1.07 -4.10 19.53
C GLN A 115 -1.58 -5.44 20.09
N GLN A 116 -1.92 -5.48 21.39
CA GLN A 116 -2.37 -6.69 22.07
C GLN A 116 -3.90 -6.88 22.02
N GLY A 117 -4.68 -5.89 21.54
CA GLY A 117 -6.12 -5.95 21.46
C GLY A 117 -6.83 -6.02 22.82
N GLN A 118 -6.20 -5.55 23.90
CA GLN A 118 -6.74 -5.61 25.27
C GLN A 118 -7.09 -4.25 25.86
N THR A 119 -6.24 -3.27 25.67
CA THR A 119 -6.36 -1.92 26.23
C THR A 119 -6.03 -0.91 25.16
N LEU A 120 -6.80 0.19 25.07
CA LEU A 120 -6.50 1.29 24.16
C LEU A 120 -5.15 1.93 24.49
N ALA A 121 -4.43 2.27 23.45
CA ALA A 121 -3.21 3.10 23.51
C ALA A 121 -3.56 4.54 23.91
N ASP A 122 -2.54 5.36 24.14
CA ASP A 122 -2.72 6.79 24.43
C ASP A 122 -2.96 7.58 23.13
N LEU A 123 -4.18 7.44 22.60
CA LEU A 123 -4.59 8.05 21.33
C LEU A 123 -4.51 9.58 21.39
N GLU A 124 -4.88 10.17 22.52
CA GLU A 124 -4.86 11.61 22.72
C GLU A 124 -3.46 12.20 22.61
N ALA A 125 -2.49 11.55 23.26
CA ALA A 125 -1.10 12.02 23.23
C ALA A 125 -0.43 11.84 21.87
N MET A 126 -0.88 10.84 21.06
CA MET A 126 -0.33 10.58 19.74
C MET A 126 -1.02 11.35 18.60
N ALA A 127 -2.27 11.77 18.80
CA ALA A 127 -3.09 12.36 17.74
C ALA A 127 -2.45 13.52 16.96
N PRO A 128 -1.69 14.45 17.58
CA PRO A 128 -1.05 15.53 16.83
C PRO A 128 -0.03 15.06 15.80
N ASP A 129 0.62 13.93 16.03
CA ASP A 129 1.80 13.47 15.29
C ASP A 129 1.55 12.25 14.40
N VAL A 130 0.31 11.70 14.37
CA VAL A 130 -0.05 10.56 13.55
C VAL A 130 -1.06 10.94 12.47
N ILE A 131 -1.03 10.21 11.35
CA ILE A 131 -2.01 10.40 10.28
C ILE A 131 -3.37 9.80 10.63
N ALA A 132 -3.39 8.65 11.27
CA ALA A 132 -4.56 7.91 11.74
C ALA A 132 -4.12 6.82 12.74
N PHE A 133 -5.05 5.95 13.18
CA PHE A 133 -4.76 4.85 14.10
C PHE A 133 -5.01 3.49 13.45
N SER A 134 -4.12 2.54 13.70
CA SER A 134 -4.19 1.18 13.17
C SER A 134 -3.57 0.17 14.14
N ASP A 135 -4.14 -1.05 14.18
CA ASP A 135 -3.47 -2.23 14.74
C ASP A 135 -3.13 -3.23 13.62
N ASP A 136 -2.64 -2.70 12.49
CA ASP A 136 -2.33 -3.51 11.32
C ASP A 136 -1.52 -4.77 11.62
N GLY A 137 -1.88 -5.87 10.94
CA GLY A 137 -1.31 -7.19 11.11
C GLY A 137 -1.94 -8.01 12.26
N LYS A 138 -2.86 -7.45 13.06
CA LYS A 138 -3.52 -8.19 14.16
C LYS A 138 -5.03 -7.96 14.24
N GLY A 139 -5.51 -6.80 13.85
CA GLY A 139 -6.90 -6.40 13.98
C GLY A 139 -7.40 -6.29 15.44
N VAL A 140 -8.43 -5.49 15.67
CA VAL A 140 -9.11 -5.39 16.98
C VAL A 140 -10.25 -6.40 17.02
N GLN A 141 -10.17 -7.39 17.91
CA GLN A 141 -11.03 -8.57 17.89
C GLN A 141 -12.41 -8.38 18.57
N THR A 142 -12.57 -7.40 19.48
CA THR A 142 -13.82 -7.22 20.22
C THR A 142 -14.58 -5.97 19.79
N ASP A 143 -15.91 -6.07 19.76
CA ASP A 143 -16.80 -4.97 19.40
C ASP A 143 -16.62 -3.78 20.34
N GLU A 144 -16.56 -4.04 21.65
CA GLU A 144 -16.47 -2.97 22.65
C GLU A 144 -15.19 -2.18 22.53
N LEU A 145 -14.04 -2.85 22.35
CA LEU A 145 -12.75 -2.15 22.20
C LEU A 145 -12.69 -1.33 20.90
N MET A 146 -13.20 -1.88 19.79
CA MET A 146 -13.26 -1.17 18.50
C MET A 146 -14.23 0.01 18.61
N ARG A 147 -15.38 -0.12 19.26
CA ARG A 147 -16.32 0.99 19.50
C ARG A 147 -15.66 2.13 20.26
N GLN A 148 -14.96 1.81 21.34
CA GLN A 148 -14.22 2.81 22.13
C GLN A 148 -13.12 3.49 21.30
N ALA A 149 -12.37 2.72 20.51
CA ALA A 149 -11.35 3.25 19.61
C ALA A 149 -11.96 4.23 18.59
N MET A 150 -13.08 3.85 17.97
CA MET A 150 -13.78 4.68 16.98
C MET A 150 -14.31 5.98 17.61
N LEU A 151 -14.92 5.92 18.78
CA LEU A 151 -15.41 7.11 19.47
C LEU A 151 -14.29 8.08 19.83
N ARG A 152 -13.15 7.57 20.32
CA ARG A 152 -11.98 8.40 20.63
C ARG A 152 -11.33 8.95 19.37
N ALA A 153 -11.10 8.14 18.34
CA ALA A 153 -10.54 8.61 17.08
C ALA A 153 -11.40 9.73 16.47
N LYS A 154 -12.74 9.57 16.47
CA LYS A 154 -13.67 10.61 16.02
C LYS A 154 -13.54 11.91 16.83
N ALA A 155 -13.46 11.83 18.16
CA ALA A 155 -13.30 13.01 19.03
C ALA A 155 -11.99 13.76 18.77
N LEU A 156 -10.96 13.07 18.28
CA LEU A 156 -9.65 13.62 17.92
C LEU A 156 -9.54 14.04 16.44
N ASP A 157 -10.65 13.98 15.69
CA ASP A 157 -10.69 14.18 14.23
C ASP A 157 -9.74 13.24 13.47
N LYS A 158 -9.60 12.02 13.96
CA LYS A 158 -8.80 10.95 13.34
C LYS A 158 -9.67 9.84 12.78
N MET A 159 -9.07 9.00 11.97
CA MET A 159 -9.68 7.84 11.32
C MET A 159 -9.13 6.56 11.92
N ILE A 160 -9.94 5.50 11.93
CA ILE A 160 -9.48 4.13 12.15
C ILE A 160 -9.15 3.51 10.78
N VAL A 161 -7.96 2.93 10.68
CA VAL A 161 -7.43 2.24 9.49
C VAL A 161 -7.22 0.77 9.89
N ALA A 162 -8.01 -0.14 9.33
CA ALA A 162 -8.15 -1.47 9.89
C ALA A 162 -7.67 -2.58 8.96
N HIS A 163 -6.71 -3.36 9.45
CA HIS A 163 -6.50 -4.73 9.01
C HIS A 163 -7.65 -5.59 9.53
N CYS A 164 -8.48 -6.10 8.63
CA CYS A 164 -9.67 -6.84 9.01
C CYS A 164 -9.42 -8.33 8.97
N GLU A 165 -9.28 -8.94 10.14
CA GLU A 165 -9.03 -10.37 10.28
C GLU A 165 -9.58 -10.92 11.60
N VAL A 166 -10.51 -11.87 11.52
CA VAL A 166 -11.01 -12.61 12.68
C VAL A 166 -10.07 -13.76 12.99
N ASN A 167 -9.25 -13.62 14.03
CA ASN A 167 -8.20 -14.57 14.39
C ASN A 167 -8.74 -16.00 14.63
N ALA A 168 -9.95 -16.14 15.17
CA ALA A 168 -10.56 -17.44 15.43
C ALA A 168 -10.87 -18.25 14.16
N LEU A 169 -10.93 -17.59 12.99
CA LEU A 169 -11.21 -18.22 11.71
C LEU A 169 -9.96 -18.59 10.90
N LEU A 170 -8.76 -18.25 11.38
CA LEU A 170 -7.52 -18.53 10.66
C LEU A 170 -7.12 -20.00 10.61
N ASN A 171 -7.48 -20.78 11.64
CA ASN A 171 -7.21 -22.23 11.74
C ASN A 171 -5.73 -22.62 11.48
N GLY A 172 -4.78 -21.70 11.72
CA GLY A 172 -3.37 -21.89 11.40
C GLY A 172 -3.08 -21.90 9.90
N GLY A 173 -3.99 -21.32 9.09
CA GLY A 173 -3.82 -21.13 7.66
C GLY A 173 -2.71 -20.14 7.32
N TYR A 174 -2.20 -20.24 6.10
CA TYR A 174 -1.10 -19.39 5.63
C TYR A 174 -1.18 -19.02 4.13
N ILE A 175 -2.17 -19.55 3.42
CA ILE A 175 -2.60 -19.18 2.06
C ILE A 175 -4.11 -19.20 2.01
N HIS A 176 -4.74 -18.86 0.89
CA HIS A 176 -6.18 -18.93 0.72
C HIS A 176 -6.73 -20.36 0.85
N ASP A 177 -7.89 -20.54 1.49
CA ASP A 177 -8.66 -21.81 1.52
C ASP A 177 -9.36 -22.04 0.16
N GLY A 178 -8.56 -22.11 -0.89
CA GLY A 178 -9.00 -22.24 -2.27
C GLY A 178 -8.59 -23.56 -2.92
N ALA A 179 -8.60 -23.55 -4.25
CA ALA A 179 -8.27 -24.73 -5.05
C ALA A 179 -6.83 -25.20 -4.85
N TYR A 180 -5.88 -24.25 -4.79
CA TYR A 180 -4.45 -24.58 -4.60
C TYR A 180 -4.21 -25.25 -3.26
N ALA A 181 -4.72 -24.68 -2.16
CA ALA A 181 -4.54 -25.26 -0.82
C ALA A 181 -5.07 -26.69 -0.74
N LYS A 182 -6.26 -26.94 -1.29
CA LYS A 182 -6.89 -28.29 -1.32
C LYS A 182 -6.08 -29.27 -2.15
N ALA A 183 -5.60 -28.85 -3.31
CA ALA A 183 -4.83 -29.71 -4.21
C ALA A 183 -3.45 -30.11 -3.65
N HIS A 184 -2.82 -29.24 -2.86
CA HIS A 184 -1.45 -29.43 -2.35
C HIS A 184 -1.40 -29.74 -0.84
N GLY A 185 -2.54 -29.86 -0.16
CA GLY A 185 -2.61 -30.23 1.25
C GLY A 185 -2.18 -29.13 2.22
N HIS A 186 -2.33 -27.86 1.83
CA HIS A 186 -2.03 -26.70 2.67
C HIS A 186 -3.21 -26.31 3.56
N LYS A 187 -2.92 -25.62 4.67
CA LYS A 187 -3.92 -24.99 5.52
C LYS A 187 -4.33 -23.64 4.95
N GLY A 188 -5.63 -23.47 4.72
CA GLY A 188 -6.20 -22.27 4.13
C GLY A 188 -6.72 -21.27 5.15
N ILE A 189 -6.70 -19.99 4.77
CA ILE A 189 -7.37 -18.87 5.42
C ILE A 189 -8.67 -18.60 4.64
N CYS A 190 -9.83 -18.76 5.27
CA CYS A 190 -11.10 -18.51 4.61
C CYS A 190 -11.34 -17.02 4.38
N SER A 191 -12.16 -16.68 3.38
CA SER A 191 -12.53 -15.28 3.10
C SER A 191 -13.36 -14.68 4.24
N GLU A 192 -14.09 -15.53 5.00
CA GLU A 192 -14.87 -15.08 6.16
C GLU A 192 -13.99 -14.41 7.23
N SER A 193 -12.73 -14.80 7.38
CA SER A 193 -11.81 -14.14 8.31
C SER A 193 -11.69 -12.64 8.06
N GLU A 194 -11.78 -12.19 6.81
CA GLU A 194 -11.73 -10.78 6.41
C GLU A 194 -13.11 -10.13 6.49
N TYR A 195 -14.10 -10.65 5.74
CA TYR A 195 -15.38 -9.96 5.60
C TYR A 195 -16.24 -9.96 6.88
N ALA A 196 -16.06 -10.92 7.79
CA ALA A 196 -16.80 -10.92 9.05
C ALA A 196 -16.39 -9.75 9.96
N GLN A 197 -15.10 -9.42 10.02
CA GLN A 197 -14.66 -8.24 10.76
C GLN A 197 -15.14 -6.95 10.06
N ILE A 198 -15.06 -6.87 8.73
CA ILE A 198 -15.58 -5.72 7.98
C ILE A 198 -17.08 -5.53 8.29
N ALA A 199 -17.88 -6.59 8.23
CA ALA A 199 -19.31 -6.51 8.52
C ALA A 199 -19.61 -6.02 9.95
N ARG A 200 -18.80 -6.44 10.93
CA ARG A 200 -18.89 -5.96 12.31
C ARG A 200 -18.50 -4.48 12.39
N ASP A 201 -17.36 -4.11 11.83
CA ASP A 201 -16.83 -2.75 11.93
C ASP A 201 -17.73 -1.74 11.22
N LEU A 202 -18.34 -2.09 10.10
CA LEU A 202 -19.29 -1.23 9.39
C LEU A 202 -20.54 -0.90 10.25
N LYS A 203 -21.02 -1.83 11.08
CA LYS A 203 -22.10 -1.56 12.06
C LYS A 203 -21.64 -0.57 13.13
N LEU A 204 -20.40 -0.72 13.59
CA LEU A 204 -19.82 0.22 14.55
C LEU A 204 -19.56 1.61 13.93
N VAL A 205 -19.21 1.68 12.65
CA VAL A 205 -19.14 2.95 11.90
C VAL A 205 -20.50 3.64 11.84
N GLU A 206 -21.57 2.91 11.53
CA GLU A 206 -22.93 3.44 11.54
C GLU A 206 -23.34 3.97 12.92
N GLU A 207 -23.00 3.22 13.98
CA GLU A 207 -23.29 3.58 15.38
C GLU A 207 -22.49 4.82 15.82
N THR A 208 -21.19 4.86 15.54
CA THR A 208 -20.27 5.88 16.07
C THR A 208 -20.15 7.10 15.16
N GLY A 209 -20.35 6.94 13.86
CA GLY A 209 -20.06 7.94 12.84
C GLY A 209 -18.56 8.26 12.72
N CYS A 210 -17.68 7.32 13.05
CA CYS A 210 -16.24 7.45 12.89
C CYS A 210 -15.85 7.31 11.41
N ARG A 211 -14.88 8.09 10.95
CA ARG A 211 -14.22 7.85 9.65
C ARG A 211 -13.46 6.51 9.70
N TYR A 212 -13.65 5.69 8.69
CA TYR A 212 -13.09 4.35 8.65
C TYR A 212 -12.45 4.02 7.31
N HIS A 213 -11.33 3.32 7.34
CA HIS A 213 -10.65 2.86 6.14
C HIS A 213 -10.31 1.38 6.27
N VAL A 214 -10.71 0.59 5.28
CA VAL A 214 -10.43 -0.85 5.22
C VAL A 214 -9.16 -1.08 4.42
N CYS A 215 -8.14 -1.66 5.06
CA CYS A 215 -6.87 -2.01 4.44
C CYS A 215 -7.02 -3.19 3.47
N HIS A 216 -6.18 -3.21 2.42
CA HIS A 216 -5.85 -4.34 1.54
C HIS A 216 -7.00 -5.36 1.30
N VAL A 217 -8.18 -4.86 0.91
CA VAL A 217 -9.35 -5.71 0.60
C VAL A 217 -8.99 -6.77 -0.43
N SER A 218 -9.32 -8.03 -0.14
CA SER A 218 -8.97 -9.17 -0.98
C SER A 218 -10.17 -10.06 -1.36
N ALA A 219 -11.29 -10.03 -0.61
CA ALA A 219 -12.44 -10.90 -0.80
C ALA A 219 -13.62 -10.18 -1.48
N LYS A 220 -14.36 -10.90 -2.34
CA LYS A 220 -15.54 -10.37 -3.04
C LYS A 220 -16.67 -9.94 -2.11
N GLU A 221 -16.86 -10.67 -1.01
CA GLU A 221 -17.85 -10.33 0.02
C GLU A 221 -17.51 -9.00 0.70
N SER A 222 -16.21 -8.74 0.93
CA SER A 222 -15.73 -7.46 1.47
C SER A 222 -16.08 -6.29 0.55
N VAL A 223 -15.87 -6.45 -0.76
CA VAL A 223 -16.23 -5.43 -1.76
C VAL A 223 -17.75 -5.17 -1.72
N ALA A 224 -18.57 -6.22 -1.64
CA ALA A 224 -20.03 -6.09 -1.58
C ALA A 224 -20.48 -5.33 -0.32
N LEU A 225 -19.91 -5.65 0.85
CA LEU A 225 -20.21 -4.98 2.13
C LEU A 225 -19.83 -3.50 2.10
N ILE A 226 -18.63 -3.17 1.61
CA ILE A 226 -18.16 -1.78 1.52
C ILE A 226 -19.01 -0.99 0.53
N ARG A 227 -19.35 -1.58 -0.64
CA ARG A 227 -20.25 -0.97 -1.62
C ARG A 227 -21.60 -0.60 -1.00
N GLN A 228 -22.18 -1.50 -0.20
CA GLN A 228 -23.45 -1.24 0.50
C GLN A 228 -23.30 -0.16 1.57
N ALA A 229 -22.22 -0.18 2.35
CA ALA A 229 -21.95 0.84 3.36
C ALA A 229 -21.84 2.25 2.76
N LYS A 230 -21.13 2.39 1.65
CA LYS A 230 -21.03 3.66 0.90
C LYS A 230 -22.38 4.13 0.37
N LYS A 231 -23.21 3.22 -0.18
CA LYS A 231 -24.58 3.54 -0.62
C LYS A 231 -25.46 4.03 0.53
N ASN A 232 -25.22 3.53 1.73
CA ASN A 232 -25.92 3.96 2.95
C ASN A 232 -25.37 5.29 3.50
N GLY A 233 -24.36 5.89 2.86
CA GLY A 233 -23.79 7.20 3.25
C GLY A 233 -22.79 7.12 4.40
N LEU A 234 -22.26 5.94 4.74
CA LEU A 234 -21.21 5.82 5.76
C LEU A 234 -19.88 6.42 5.24
N ASP A 235 -19.14 7.08 6.11
CA ASP A 235 -17.82 7.63 5.80
C ASP A 235 -16.75 6.53 5.82
N VAL A 236 -16.81 5.67 4.82
CA VAL A 236 -15.93 4.51 4.65
C VAL A 236 -15.18 4.61 3.33
N THR A 237 -13.88 4.33 3.37
CA THR A 237 -13.04 4.10 2.19
C THR A 237 -12.30 2.78 2.32
N CYS A 238 -11.74 2.30 1.22
CA CYS A 238 -10.90 1.10 1.24
C CYS A 238 -9.80 1.16 0.18
N GLU A 239 -8.82 0.30 0.37
CA GLU A 239 -7.74 0.05 -0.58
C GLU A 239 -7.68 -1.43 -0.96
N THR A 240 -7.08 -1.72 -2.09
CA THR A 240 -6.59 -3.04 -2.47
C THR A 240 -5.15 -2.95 -2.94
N ALA A 241 -4.47 -4.08 -3.15
CA ALA A 241 -3.08 -4.07 -3.55
C ALA A 241 -2.89 -4.54 -5.01
N PRO A 242 -1.77 -4.16 -5.66
CA PRO A 242 -1.49 -4.54 -7.05
C PRO A 242 -1.57 -6.04 -7.29
N HIS A 243 -1.04 -6.85 -6.37
CA HIS A 243 -1.01 -8.30 -6.49
C HIS A 243 -2.41 -8.93 -6.48
N TYR A 244 -3.38 -8.40 -5.72
CA TYR A 244 -4.77 -8.89 -5.72
C TYR A 244 -5.53 -8.55 -7.02
N LEU A 245 -5.11 -7.53 -7.74
CA LEU A 245 -5.75 -7.12 -9.00
C LEU A 245 -5.26 -7.92 -10.22
N VAL A 246 -4.06 -8.51 -10.14
CA VAL A 246 -3.41 -9.14 -11.31
C VAL A 246 -3.08 -10.62 -11.12
N MET A 247 -3.25 -11.15 -9.92
CA MET A 247 -2.98 -12.54 -9.55
C MET A 247 -4.14 -13.13 -8.77
N ASP A 248 -4.22 -14.46 -8.75
CA ASP A 248 -5.13 -15.23 -7.90
C ASP A 248 -4.44 -16.51 -7.38
N ASP A 249 -5.17 -17.38 -6.67
CA ASP A 249 -4.61 -18.56 -6.03
C ASP A 249 -4.06 -19.60 -7.02
N SER A 250 -4.41 -19.51 -8.30
CA SER A 250 -3.85 -20.36 -9.35
C SER A 250 -2.39 -20.00 -9.71
N ASP A 251 -1.94 -18.80 -9.35
CA ASP A 251 -0.56 -18.32 -9.56
C ASP A 251 0.40 -18.77 -8.46
N LEU A 252 -0.11 -19.37 -7.36
CA LEU A 252 0.70 -19.76 -6.21
C LEU A 252 1.80 -20.77 -6.61
N GLN A 253 2.94 -20.67 -5.93
CA GLN A 253 4.08 -21.58 -6.04
C GLN A 253 4.58 -21.93 -4.63
N GLU A 254 5.32 -23.02 -4.49
CA GLU A 254 5.91 -23.49 -3.22
C GLU A 254 7.11 -22.61 -2.77
N ASP A 255 6.88 -21.29 -2.77
CA ASP A 255 7.90 -20.27 -2.51
C ASP A 255 7.33 -19.19 -1.60
N GLY A 256 8.11 -18.77 -0.60
CA GLY A 256 7.70 -17.73 0.35
C GLY A 256 7.37 -16.37 -0.28
N ARG A 257 7.86 -16.08 -1.50
CA ARG A 257 7.51 -14.85 -2.24
C ARG A 257 6.03 -14.77 -2.63
N PHE A 258 5.27 -15.86 -2.51
CA PHE A 258 3.81 -15.90 -2.70
C PHE A 258 3.02 -15.88 -1.40
N LYS A 259 3.69 -15.71 -0.25
CA LYS A 259 3.04 -15.63 1.05
C LYS A 259 2.90 -14.17 1.51
N MET A 260 1.66 -13.68 1.51
CA MET A 260 1.21 -12.39 2.03
C MET A 260 -0.09 -12.57 2.82
N ASN A 261 -0.47 -11.58 3.60
CA ASN A 261 -1.74 -11.58 4.34
C ASN A 261 -2.43 -10.20 4.22
N PRO A 262 -3.65 -10.16 3.65
CA PRO A 262 -4.47 -11.28 3.15
C PRO A 262 -3.79 -12.11 2.07
N PRO A 263 -4.16 -13.41 1.91
CA PRO A 263 -3.59 -14.25 0.86
C PRO A 263 -4.19 -13.90 -0.51
N LEU A 264 -3.51 -14.29 -1.60
CA LEU A 264 -4.11 -14.30 -2.94
C LEU A 264 -5.36 -15.18 -2.90
N ARG A 265 -6.53 -14.59 -3.22
CA ARG A 265 -7.82 -15.28 -3.24
C ARG A 265 -8.09 -15.91 -4.60
N GLY A 266 -9.31 -16.44 -4.76
CA GLY A 266 -9.72 -17.07 -6.02
C GLY A 266 -9.96 -16.06 -7.18
N PRO A 267 -10.11 -16.57 -8.41
CA PRO A 267 -10.36 -15.72 -9.59
C PRO A 267 -11.61 -14.84 -9.46
N GLU A 268 -12.65 -15.32 -8.77
CA GLU A 268 -13.88 -14.53 -8.53
C GLU A 268 -13.63 -13.32 -7.64
N ASP A 269 -12.76 -13.46 -6.64
CA ASP A 269 -12.37 -12.36 -5.76
C ASP A 269 -11.61 -11.30 -6.54
N ARG A 270 -10.63 -11.71 -7.36
CA ARG A 270 -9.87 -10.81 -8.24
C ARG A 270 -10.80 -10.02 -9.19
N LEU A 271 -11.79 -10.69 -9.80
CA LEU A 271 -12.75 -10.02 -10.65
C LEU A 271 -13.61 -9.01 -9.90
N ALA A 272 -14.07 -9.35 -8.69
CA ALA A 272 -14.83 -8.42 -7.84
C ALA A 272 -14.02 -7.18 -7.40
N LEU A 273 -12.71 -7.36 -7.17
CA LEU A 273 -11.81 -6.23 -6.90
C LEU A 273 -11.67 -5.31 -8.12
N LEU A 274 -11.51 -5.87 -9.31
CA LEU A 274 -11.48 -5.09 -10.56
C LEU A 274 -12.79 -4.33 -10.78
N GLU A 275 -13.95 -4.97 -10.57
CA GLU A 275 -15.25 -4.28 -10.61
C GLU A 275 -15.33 -3.16 -9.58
N GLY A 276 -14.82 -3.40 -8.35
CA GLY A 276 -14.78 -2.41 -7.29
C GLY A 276 -13.90 -1.19 -7.61
N ILE A 277 -12.80 -1.38 -8.34
CA ILE A 277 -11.99 -0.28 -8.90
C ILE A 277 -12.76 0.51 -9.94
N LEU A 278 -13.45 -0.19 -10.86
CA LEU A 278 -14.15 0.44 -11.99
C LEU A 278 -15.42 1.20 -11.56
N ASP A 279 -16.14 0.71 -10.57
CA ASP A 279 -17.36 1.36 -10.07
C ASP A 279 -17.11 2.36 -8.92
N GLY A 280 -15.85 2.50 -8.47
CA GLY A 280 -15.46 3.43 -7.41
C GLY A 280 -15.77 2.93 -5.99
N THR A 281 -16.09 1.66 -5.81
CA THR A 281 -16.20 1.05 -4.48
C THR A 281 -14.85 1.02 -3.77
N ILE A 282 -13.79 0.65 -4.51
CA ILE A 282 -12.40 0.71 -4.01
C ILE A 282 -11.83 2.07 -4.38
N ASP A 283 -11.38 2.80 -3.38
CA ASP A 283 -10.99 4.20 -3.51
C ASP A 283 -9.57 4.40 -4.00
N MET A 284 -8.65 3.51 -3.61
CA MET A 284 -7.23 3.65 -3.87
C MET A 284 -6.52 2.30 -3.94
N ILE A 285 -5.27 2.35 -4.41
CA ILE A 285 -4.36 1.20 -4.44
C ILE A 285 -3.19 1.52 -3.53
N ALA A 286 -2.93 0.65 -2.56
CA ALA A 286 -1.76 0.67 -1.69
C ALA A 286 -0.97 -0.63 -1.86
N THR A 287 0.32 -0.61 -1.63
CA THR A 287 1.16 -1.76 -1.97
C THR A 287 1.18 -2.85 -0.92
N ASP A 288 0.90 -2.52 0.32
CA ASP A 288 1.24 -3.35 1.47
C ASP A 288 2.70 -3.81 1.41
N HIS A 289 3.60 -2.86 1.10
CA HIS A 289 5.03 -3.13 1.04
C HIS A 289 5.55 -3.60 2.39
N ALA A 290 5.73 -4.92 2.53
CA ALA A 290 6.05 -5.60 3.79
C ALA A 290 7.34 -6.44 3.68
N PRO A 291 8.51 -5.78 3.69
CA PRO A 291 9.80 -6.44 3.52
C PRO A 291 10.16 -7.35 4.68
N HIS A 292 10.82 -8.46 4.34
CA HIS A 292 11.41 -9.44 5.24
C HIS A 292 12.79 -9.85 4.74
N SER A 293 13.62 -10.41 5.64
CA SER A 293 14.95 -10.91 5.27
C SER A 293 14.84 -12.11 4.35
N ALA A 294 15.91 -12.39 3.60
CA ALA A 294 15.98 -13.57 2.73
C ALA A 294 15.76 -14.87 3.53
N GLU A 295 16.32 -14.97 4.73
CA GLU A 295 16.16 -16.12 5.61
C GLU A 295 14.68 -16.32 6.04
N GLU A 296 13.97 -15.24 6.35
CA GLU A 296 12.56 -15.29 6.74
C GLU A 296 11.65 -15.70 5.58
N LYS A 297 12.05 -15.43 4.33
CA LYS A 297 11.28 -15.75 3.11
C LYS A 297 11.72 -17.05 2.43
N ALA A 298 12.81 -17.69 2.86
CA ALA A 298 13.33 -18.93 2.26
C ALA A 298 12.69 -20.22 2.80
N LYS A 299 11.56 -20.13 3.54
CA LYS A 299 10.96 -21.27 4.27
C LYS A 299 9.69 -21.81 3.60
N GLY A 300 9.54 -21.62 2.29
CA GLY A 300 8.35 -22.01 1.52
C GLY A 300 7.08 -21.28 1.96
N LEU A 301 5.92 -21.75 1.50
CA LEU A 301 4.64 -21.12 1.86
C LEU A 301 4.34 -21.21 3.37
N GLN A 302 4.54 -22.38 3.97
CA GLN A 302 4.18 -22.58 5.37
C GLN A 302 5.11 -21.82 6.33
N GLY A 303 6.41 -21.94 6.16
CA GLY A 303 7.39 -21.46 7.14
C GLY A 303 7.81 -19.99 6.99
N SER A 304 7.57 -19.37 5.83
CA SER A 304 7.95 -17.98 5.61
C SER A 304 7.07 -16.99 6.38
N MET A 305 7.60 -15.80 6.64
CA MET A 305 6.82 -14.69 7.17
C MET A 305 5.86 -14.16 6.11
N PHE A 306 4.70 -13.62 6.54
CA PHE A 306 3.76 -12.93 5.67
C PHE A 306 4.30 -11.58 5.22
N GLY A 307 4.21 -11.29 3.93
CA GLY A 307 4.58 -10.01 3.34
C GLY A 307 5.45 -10.14 2.10
N ILE A 308 5.27 -9.20 1.19
CA ILE A 308 6.03 -9.05 -0.05
C ILE A 308 6.42 -7.59 -0.23
N VAL A 309 7.36 -7.30 -1.13
CA VAL A 309 7.70 -5.93 -1.49
C VAL A 309 6.95 -5.52 -2.75
N GLY A 310 6.41 -4.30 -2.79
CA GLY A 310 5.52 -3.83 -3.84
C GLY A 310 5.83 -2.44 -4.41
N LEU A 311 6.46 -1.53 -3.66
CA LEU A 311 6.64 -0.12 -4.04
C LEU A 311 7.29 0.08 -5.43
N GLU A 312 8.32 -0.69 -5.74
CA GLU A 312 9.09 -0.53 -6.99
C GLU A 312 8.43 -1.20 -8.20
N THR A 313 7.38 -2.00 -7.98
CA THR A 313 6.69 -2.75 -9.04
C THR A 313 5.23 -2.36 -9.24
N ALA A 314 4.62 -1.62 -8.31
CA ALA A 314 3.19 -1.31 -8.32
C ALA A 314 2.73 -0.68 -9.64
N PHE A 315 3.27 0.48 -10.00
CA PHE A 315 2.86 1.15 -11.24
C PHE A 315 3.17 0.32 -12.49
N PRO A 316 4.37 -0.24 -12.70
CA PRO A 316 4.66 -1.06 -13.87
C PRO A 316 3.74 -2.28 -14.02
N VAL A 317 3.42 -2.96 -12.92
CA VAL A 317 2.49 -4.10 -12.93
C VAL A 317 1.09 -3.67 -13.35
N LEU A 318 0.54 -2.65 -12.70
CA LEU A 318 -0.81 -2.14 -13.00
C LEU A 318 -0.89 -1.54 -14.40
N TYR A 319 0.11 -0.78 -14.81
CA TYR A 319 0.17 -0.24 -16.16
C TYR A 319 0.17 -1.35 -17.22
N THR A 320 1.05 -2.35 -17.06
CA THR A 320 1.20 -3.44 -18.01
C THR A 320 -0.03 -4.32 -18.07
N LYS A 321 -0.65 -4.63 -16.93
CA LYS A 321 -1.72 -5.63 -16.82
C LYS A 321 -3.12 -5.04 -16.92
N LEU A 322 -3.33 -3.77 -16.58
CA LEU A 322 -4.65 -3.16 -16.55
C LEU A 322 -4.81 -2.00 -17.54
N VAL A 323 -3.80 -1.12 -17.65
CA VAL A 323 -3.90 0.06 -18.51
C VAL A 323 -3.66 -0.31 -19.98
N LYS A 324 -2.60 -1.03 -20.27
CA LYS A 324 -2.30 -1.42 -21.67
C LYS A 324 -3.39 -2.26 -22.35
N PRO A 325 -4.02 -3.23 -21.65
CA PRO A 325 -5.16 -3.96 -22.22
C PRO A 325 -6.45 -3.13 -22.30
N GLY A 326 -6.49 -1.92 -21.75
CA GLY A 326 -7.66 -1.05 -21.75
C GLY A 326 -8.71 -1.38 -20.68
N ILE A 327 -8.36 -2.14 -19.64
CA ILE A 327 -9.24 -2.43 -18.50
C ILE A 327 -9.42 -1.18 -17.64
N LEU A 328 -8.34 -0.42 -17.44
CA LEU A 328 -8.32 0.82 -16.67
C LEU A 328 -7.68 1.94 -17.49
N SER A 329 -8.18 3.17 -17.39
CA SER A 329 -7.49 4.31 -18.01
C SER A 329 -6.26 4.71 -17.20
N LEU A 330 -5.27 5.33 -17.87
CA LEU A 330 -4.06 5.82 -17.20
C LEU A 330 -4.41 6.90 -16.16
N GLU A 331 -5.38 7.78 -16.47
CA GLU A 331 -5.87 8.82 -15.58
C GLU A 331 -6.50 8.22 -14.32
N SER A 332 -7.29 7.16 -14.47
CA SER A 332 -7.89 6.45 -13.34
C SER A 332 -6.82 5.80 -12.46
N LEU A 333 -5.80 5.18 -13.05
CA LEU A 333 -4.68 4.61 -12.30
C LEU A 333 -3.93 5.68 -11.49
N VAL A 334 -3.65 6.85 -12.10
CA VAL A 334 -2.98 7.96 -11.40
C VAL A 334 -3.84 8.48 -10.25
N LYS A 335 -5.15 8.60 -10.42
CA LYS A 335 -6.06 8.98 -9.32
C LYS A 335 -6.01 7.99 -8.16
N LEU A 336 -6.01 6.69 -8.44
CA LEU A 336 -5.94 5.64 -7.42
C LEU A 336 -4.61 5.60 -6.67
N LEU A 337 -3.51 6.03 -7.30
CA LEU A 337 -2.17 6.02 -6.71
C LEU A 337 -1.76 7.37 -6.11
N SER A 338 -2.44 8.48 -6.43
CA SER A 338 -2.04 9.82 -5.97
C SER A 338 -3.21 10.63 -5.39
N ASP A 339 -4.19 11.00 -6.21
CA ASP A 339 -5.21 11.98 -5.83
C ASP A 339 -6.11 11.48 -4.70
N ASN A 340 -6.61 10.25 -4.83
CA ASN A 340 -7.56 9.68 -3.88
C ASN A 340 -6.94 9.41 -2.50
N PRO A 341 -5.75 8.75 -2.38
CA PRO A 341 -5.12 8.55 -1.08
C PRO A 341 -4.78 9.89 -0.42
N ARG A 342 -4.23 10.86 -1.17
CA ARG A 342 -3.92 12.19 -0.63
C ARG A 342 -5.17 12.91 -0.13
N LYS A 343 -6.25 12.88 -0.88
CA LYS A 343 -7.52 13.50 -0.49
C LYS A 343 -8.09 12.86 0.76
N ARG A 344 -8.11 11.54 0.86
CA ARG A 344 -8.67 10.82 2.01
C ARG A 344 -7.89 11.08 3.29
N PHE A 345 -6.59 11.09 3.20
CA PHE A 345 -5.70 11.24 4.36
C PHE A 345 -5.25 12.68 4.62
N GLY A 346 -5.69 13.64 3.80
CA GLY A 346 -5.30 15.05 3.97
C GLY A 346 -3.82 15.31 3.70
N ILE A 347 -3.19 14.51 2.85
CA ILE A 347 -1.75 14.61 2.53
C ILE A 347 -1.54 15.58 1.36
N PRO A 348 -0.84 16.70 1.55
CA PRO A 348 -0.60 17.65 0.46
C PRO A 348 0.28 17.05 -0.63
N LEU A 349 0.04 17.42 -1.89
CA LEU A 349 0.91 17.08 -3.00
C LEU A 349 2.12 18.04 -3.09
N GLY A 350 1.90 19.32 -2.82
CA GLY A 350 2.92 20.34 -3.05
C GLY A 350 3.35 20.40 -4.52
N ASN A 351 4.66 20.44 -4.75
CA ASN A 351 5.28 20.41 -6.08
C ASN A 351 5.93 19.06 -6.40
N ASP A 352 5.43 18.00 -5.79
CA ASP A 352 5.98 16.66 -5.91
C ASP A 352 5.50 15.97 -7.19
N PHE A 353 6.41 15.36 -7.93
CA PHE A 353 6.10 14.67 -9.18
C PHE A 353 7.08 13.54 -9.48
N SER A 354 6.70 12.68 -10.42
CA SER A 354 7.58 11.67 -11.02
C SER A 354 7.53 11.69 -12.54
N ILE A 355 8.62 11.32 -13.20
CA ILE A 355 8.76 11.28 -14.66
C ILE A 355 8.95 9.83 -15.08
N TRP A 356 8.21 9.40 -16.08
CA TRP A 356 8.14 8.01 -16.51
C TRP A 356 8.36 7.84 -18.00
N SER A 357 9.02 6.77 -18.41
CA SER A 357 9.00 6.24 -19.77
C SER A 357 8.00 5.07 -19.82
N LEU A 358 6.89 5.27 -20.52
CA LEU A 358 5.83 4.24 -20.62
C LEU A 358 6.16 3.15 -21.62
N ASP A 359 7.03 3.42 -22.60
CA ASP A 359 7.40 2.47 -23.65
C ASP A 359 8.55 1.54 -23.25
N LYS A 360 9.30 1.92 -22.19
CA LYS A 360 10.45 1.14 -21.76
C LYS A 360 10.00 -0.16 -21.12
N THR A 361 10.49 -1.27 -21.66
CA THR A 361 10.27 -2.63 -21.13
C THR A 361 11.49 -3.05 -20.31
N PHE A 362 11.24 -3.74 -19.19
CA PHE A 362 12.28 -4.30 -18.35
C PHE A 362 11.79 -5.61 -17.72
N THR A 363 12.74 -6.45 -17.30
CA THR A 363 12.46 -7.65 -16.51
C THR A 363 12.62 -7.31 -15.03
N VAL A 364 11.68 -7.72 -14.21
CA VAL A 364 11.76 -7.52 -12.75
C VAL A 364 12.87 -8.40 -12.18
N ASP A 365 13.97 -7.77 -11.75
CA ASP A 365 15.02 -8.42 -10.97
C ASP A 365 15.00 -7.85 -9.53
N PRO A 366 14.61 -8.64 -8.53
CA PRO A 366 14.59 -8.17 -7.15
C PRO A 366 15.97 -7.74 -6.62
N ASN A 367 17.06 -8.20 -7.22
CA ASN A 367 18.42 -7.77 -6.81
C ASN A 367 18.66 -6.28 -7.09
N ASP A 368 17.96 -5.72 -8.08
CA ASP A 368 18.05 -4.29 -8.43
C ASP A 368 17.24 -3.39 -7.50
N PHE A 369 16.40 -3.94 -6.62
CA PHE A 369 15.54 -3.13 -5.74
C PHE A 369 16.36 -2.32 -4.74
N ALA A 370 15.91 -1.10 -4.48
CA ALA A 370 16.43 -0.25 -3.40
C ALA A 370 15.98 -0.76 -2.01
N SER A 371 14.81 -1.40 -1.93
CA SER A 371 14.36 -2.10 -0.72
C SER A 371 15.35 -3.19 -0.31
N MET A 372 15.52 -3.37 1.00
CA MET A 372 16.28 -4.51 1.54
C MET A 372 15.55 -5.83 1.31
N GLY A 373 14.22 -5.82 1.40
CA GLY A 373 13.39 -6.97 1.06
C GLY A 373 13.43 -7.27 -0.44
N LYS A 374 13.48 -8.56 -0.80
CA LYS A 374 13.57 -9.03 -2.19
C LYS A 374 12.44 -9.97 -2.59
N ALA A 375 11.53 -10.29 -1.66
CA ALA A 375 10.45 -11.23 -1.93
C ALA A 375 9.31 -10.54 -2.67
N THR A 376 9.16 -10.84 -3.94
CA THR A 376 8.05 -10.38 -4.80
C THR A 376 7.60 -11.51 -5.72
N PRO A 377 6.28 -11.72 -5.89
CA PRO A 377 5.77 -12.71 -6.84
C PRO A 377 6.03 -12.30 -8.30
N PHE A 378 6.36 -11.04 -8.55
CA PHE A 378 6.59 -10.50 -9.89
C PHE A 378 8.00 -10.72 -10.44
N ALA A 379 8.91 -11.38 -9.70
CA ALA A 379 10.26 -11.66 -10.15
C ALA A 379 10.25 -12.39 -11.51
N GLY A 380 11.02 -11.90 -12.48
CA GLY A 380 11.09 -12.41 -13.84
C GLY A 380 9.98 -11.91 -14.77
N TRP A 381 8.99 -11.16 -14.28
CA TRP A 381 7.95 -10.60 -15.17
C TRP A 381 8.55 -9.51 -16.08
N GLN A 382 8.10 -9.52 -17.34
CA GLN A 382 8.37 -8.41 -18.25
C GLN A 382 7.29 -7.35 -18.10
N LEU A 383 7.70 -6.17 -17.69
CA LEU A 383 6.81 -5.03 -17.42
C LEU A 383 7.18 -3.83 -18.28
N GLN A 384 6.22 -2.93 -18.46
CA GLN A 384 6.41 -1.63 -19.08
C GLN A 384 6.10 -0.50 -18.08
N GLY A 385 6.66 0.68 -18.37
CA GLY A 385 6.49 1.84 -17.50
C GLY A 385 7.59 1.89 -16.44
N GLN A 386 8.69 2.58 -16.76
CA GLN A 386 9.84 2.74 -15.87
C GLN A 386 9.92 4.16 -15.34
N CYS A 387 10.05 4.30 -14.00
CA CYS A 387 10.33 5.58 -13.38
C CYS A 387 11.73 6.05 -13.77
N MET A 388 11.81 7.25 -14.31
CA MET A 388 13.06 7.87 -14.73
C MET A 388 13.60 8.85 -13.68
N MET A 389 12.68 9.53 -12.98
CA MET A 389 13.03 10.53 -11.97
C MET A 389 11.85 10.73 -11.03
N THR A 390 12.14 10.98 -9.75
CA THR A 390 11.17 11.42 -8.74
C THR A 390 11.70 12.66 -8.04
N VAL A 391 10.84 13.66 -7.92
CA VAL A 391 11.12 14.94 -7.25
C VAL A 391 10.19 15.10 -6.07
N CYS A 392 10.76 15.34 -4.90
CA CYS A 392 10.05 15.58 -3.64
C CYS A 392 10.62 16.87 -3.02
N ASP A 393 9.75 17.81 -2.61
CA ASP A 393 10.14 19.14 -2.08
C ASP A 393 11.16 19.86 -2.99
N GLY A 394 11.00 19.76 -4.33
CA GLY A 394 11.89 20.38 -5.30
C GLY A 394 13.29 19.74 -5.40
N LYS A 395 13.51 18.60 -4.75
CA LYS A 395 14.76 17.84 -4.80
C LYS A 395 14.58 16.54 -5.58
N VAL A 396 15.57 16.22 -6.41
CA VAL A 396 15.62 14.90 -7.07
C VAL A 396 15.97 13.85 -6.01
N VAL A 397 14.98 13.02 -5.66
CA VAL A 397 15.12 11.94 -4.67
C VAL A 397 15.36 10.58 -5.32
N TYR A 398 15.07 10.46 -6.60
CA TYR A 398 15.44 9.31 -7.42
C TYR A 398 15.75 9.77 -8.85
N LYS A 399 16.78 9.19 -9.44
CA LYS A 399 17.11 9.33 -10.85
C LYS A 399 17.65 7.99 -11.36
N MET A 400 17.08 7.52 -12.47
CA MET A 400 17.56 6.34 -13.15
C MET A 400 18.98 6.60 -13.69
N GLN A 401 19.88 5.67 -13.43
CA GLN A 401 21.28 5.70 -13.93
C GLN A 401 21.39 5.13 -15.34
#